data_e6d7488c9da4d8d63a9ecdc99dd68839
#
_entry.id   e6d7488c9da4d8d63a9ecdc99dd68839
#
_cell.length_a   1.000
_cell.length_b   1.000
_cell.length_c   1.000
_cell.angle_alpha   90.00
_cell.angle_beta   90.00
_cell.angle_gamma   90.00
#
_symmetry.space_group_name_H-M   'P 1'
#
loop_
_entity.id
_entity.type
_entity.pdbx_description
1 polymer ?
#
loop_
_entity_poly.entity_id
_entity_poly.type
_entity_poly.pdbx_seq_one_letter_code
_entity_poly.pdbx_strand_id
1 'polypeptide(L)'
;MNYPAWQLKKGDPAAEKALAGAGCGVLLRRVLAARGCTDPAAAQALLGQGEPLSDPFLLTDMDKAVVRIQEAIENEELMVIYGDYDVDGISATAILYECLTSQGAHVRCKLPTPVSYTHLTLPTNR
;
A
#
# COMPACT_ATOMS: atom_id res chain seq x y z
N MET A 1 -10.33 10.90 31.45
CA MET A 1 -9.92 9.96 30.38
C MET A 1 -8.63 9.28 30.80
N ASN A 2 -8.64 7.96 31.04
CA ASN A 2 -7.40 7.21 31.35
C ASN A 2 -6.75 6.85 30.00
N TYR A 3 -5.70 7.55 29.64
CA TYR A 3 -4.87 7.17 28.52
C TYR A 3 -4.03 5.95 28.90
N PRO A 4 -3.93 4.91 28.04
CA PRO A 4 -3.07 3.77 28.30
C PRO A 4 -1.62 4.25 28.46
N ALA A 5 -0.92 3.76 29.46
CA ALA A 5 0.49 4.09 29.67
C ALA A 5 1.33 3.61 28.48
N TRP A 6 2.24 4.45 28.02
CA TRP A 6 3.18 4.07 26.97
C TRP A 6 4.09 2.95 27.46
N GLN A 7 4.20 1.89 26.68
CA GLN A 7 5.11 0.77 26.96
C GLN A 7 6.15 0.70 25.84
N LEU A 8 7.41 0.80 26.21
CA LEU A 8 8.51 0.58 25.28
C LEU A 8 8.69 -0.93 25.06
N LYS A 9 8.46 -1.39 23.83
CA LYS A 9 8.77 -2.78 23.46
C LYS A 9 10.29 -2.96 23.44
N LYS A 10 10.80 -3.78 24.33
CA LYS A 10 12.23 -4.12 24.37
C LYS A 10 12.54 -5.08 23.24
N GLY A 11 13.56 -4.77 22.43
CA GLY A 11 14.12 -5.70 21.47
C GLY A 11 14.97 -6.77 22.15
N ASP A 12 15.18 -7.87 21.45
CA ASP A 12 16.13 -8.90 21.87
C ASP A 12 17.57 -8.41 21.60
N PRO A 13 18.46 -8.35 22.62
CA PRO A 13 19.85 -7.95 22.43
C PRO A 13 20.63 -8.86 21.46
N ALA A 14 20.28 -10.14 21.39
CA ALA A 14 20.88 -11.07 20.44
C ALA A 14 20.51 -10.71 18.99
N ALA A 15 19.25 -10.37 18.75
CA ALA A 15 18.77 -9.88 17.45
C ALA A 15 19.43 -8.55 17.08
N GLU A 16 19.57 -7.59 18.01
CA GLU A 16 20.28 -6.33 17.75
C GLU A 16 21.73 -6.58 17.31
N LYS A 17 22.41 -7.53 17.94
CA LYS A 17 23.78 -7.91 17.59
C LYS A 17 23.86 -8.60 16.23
N ALA A 18 22.93 -9.50 15.93
CA ALA A 18 22.85 -10.18 14.64
C ALA A 18 22.66 -9.17 13.49
N LEU A 19 21.83 -8.15 13.69
CA LEU A 19 21.56 -7.09 12.72
C LEU A 19 22.73 -6.10 12.52
N ALA A 20 23.84 -6.24 13.25
CA ALA A 20 25.02 -5.37 13.05
C ALA A 20 25.58 -5.43 11.63
N GLY A 21 25.43 -6.57 10.95
CA GLY A 21 25.82 -6.77 9.54
C GLY A 21 24.86 -6.18 8.50
N ALA A 22 23.70 -5.69 8.90
CA ALA A 22 22.69 -5.16 7.95
C ALA A 22 23.00 -3.74 7.43
N GLY A 23 24.12 -3.13 7.81
CA GLY A 23 24.51 -1.79 7.37
C GLY A 23 23.67 -0.64 7.92
N CYS A 24 22.82 -0.88 8.94
CA CYS A 24 21.94 0.11 9.53
C CYS A 24 22.40 0.61 10.91
N GLY A 25 22.03 1.85 11.25
CA GLY A 25 22.38 2.48 12.52
C GLY A 25 21.77 1.80 13.74
N VAL A 26 22.33 2.07 14.93
CA VAL A 26 21.94 1.45 16.21
C VAL A 26 20.45 1.56 16.50
N LEU A 27 19.85 2.74 16.28
CA LEU A 27 18.43 2.97 16.54
C LEU A 27 17.56 2.09 15.64
N LEU A 28 17.88 2.00 14.37
CA LEU A 28 17.12 1.19 13.40
C LEU A 28 17.22 -0.30 13.75
N ARG A 29 18.41 -0.80 14.14
CA ARG A 29 18.58 -2.17 14.61
C ARG A 29 17.68 -2.50 15.81
N ARG A 30 17.58 -1.59 16.78
CA ARG A 30 16.67 -1.74 17.93
C ARG A 30 15.21 -1.82 17.51
N VAL A 31 14.80 -0.98 16.59
CA VAL A 31 13.41 -1.00 16.05
C VAL A 31 13.13 -2.31 15.32
N LEU A 32 14.05 -2.76 14.46
CA LEU A 32 13.91 -4.01 13.71
C LEU A 32 13.87 -5.22 14.66
N ALA A 33 14.80 -5.30 15.65
CA ALA A 33 14.81 -6.35 16.65
C ALA A 33 13.52 -6.36 17.49
N ALA A 34 13.01 -5.20 17.89
CA ALA A 34 11.74 -5.09 18.62
C ALA A 34 10.53 -5.54 17.79
N ARG A 35 10.64 -5.55 16.45
CA ARG A 35 9.63 -6.06 15.52
C ARG A 35 9.83 -7.53 15.14
N GLY A 36 10.84 -8.20 15.73
CA GLY A 36 11.11 -9.62 15.50
C GLY A 36 12.01 -9.91 14.30
N CYS A 37 12.60 -8.90 13.68
CA CYS A 37 13.60 -9.11 12.64
C CYS A 37 14.92 -9.54 13.28
N THR A 38 15.43 -10.71 12.90
CA THR A 38 16.65 -11.30 13.45
C THR A 38 17.72 -11.57 12.41
N ASP A 39 17.36 -11.48 11.12
CA ASP A 39 18.24 -11.77 10.00
C ASP A 39 18.64 -10.48 9.26
N PRO A 40 19.94 -10.24 9.02
CA PRO A 40 20.42 -9.09 8.25
C PRO A 40 19.86 -9.00 6.82
N ALA A 41 19.67 -10.13 6.13
CA ALA A 41 19.13 -10.13 4.77
C ALA A 41 17.65 -9.73 4.76
N ALA A 42 16.86 -10.24 5.70
CA ALA A 42 15.48 -9.83 5.90
C ALA A 42 15.36 -8.34 6.26
N ALA A 43 16.30 -7.81 7.05
CA ALA A 43 16.36 -6.40 7.37
C ALA A 43 16.64 -5.53 6.14
N GLN A 44 17.55 -5.95 5.27
CA GLN A 44 17.86 -5.25 4.01
C GLN A 44 16.66 -5.26 3.06
N ALA A 45 15.97 -6.39 2.94
CA ALA A 45 14.74 -6.50 2.16
C ALA A 45 13.65 -5.52 2.65
N LEU A 46 13.41 -5.48 3.97
CA LEU A 46 12.46 -4.53 4.58
C LEU A 46 12.84 -3.05 4.36
N LEU A 47 14.12 -2.75 4.19
CA LEU A 47 14.61 -1.40 3.93
C LEU A 47 14.55 -1.01 2.43
N GLY A 48 13.96 -1.84 1.61
CA GLY A 48 13.71 -1.53 0.20
C GLY A 48 14.93 -1.67 -0.71
N GLN A 49 15.93 -2.41 -0.27
CA GLN A 49 17.14 -2.64 -1.10
C GLN A 49 16.93 -3.84 -2.03
N GLY A 50 15.92 -3.75 -2.90
CA GLY A 50 15.99 -4.57 -4.10
C GLY A 50 15.08 -5.78 -4.20
N GLU A 51 13.96 -5.87 -3.49
CA GLU A 51 12.94 -6.86 -3.85
C GLU A 51 12.20 -6.40 -5.12
N PRO A 52 12.09 -7.26 -6.13
CA PRO A 52 11.28 -6.97 -7.30
C PRO A 52 9.81 -6.84 -6.86
N LEU A 53 9.06 -5.97 -7.54
CA LEU A 53 7.62 -5.88 -7.33
C LEU A 53 6.99 -7.25 -7.57
N SER A 54 6.07 -7.64 -6.71
CA SER A 54 5.30 -8.87 -6.87
C SER A 54 4.48 -8.83 -8.16
N ASP A 55 4.24 -9.98 -8.78
CA ASP A 55 3.37 -10.08 -9.93
C ASP A 55 1.95 -9.61 -9.55
N PRO A 56 1.38 -8.58 -10.19
CA PRO A 56 0.05 -8.07 -9.88
C PRO A 56 -1.05 -9.13 -10.10
N PHE A 57 -0.84 -10.13 -10.95
CA PHE A 57 -1.80 -11.22 -11.17
C PHE A 57 -1.89 -12.22 -10.01
N LEU A 58 -1.06 -12.08 -8.96
CA LEU A 58 -1.25 -12.78 -7.69
C LEU A 58 -2.44 -12.23 -6.87
N LEU A 59 -2.94 -11.04 -7.21
CA LEU A 59 -4.16 -10.49 -6.62
C LEU A 59 -5.38 -11.23 -7.18
N THR A 60 -6.29 -11.62 -6.29
CA THR A 60 -7.54 -12.29 -6.66
C THR A 60 -8.32 -11.44 -7.67
N ASP A 61 -8.78 -12.05 -8.75
CA ASP A 61 -9.57 -11.43 -9.81
C ASP A 61 -8.90 -10.28 -10.60
N MET A 62 -7.58 -10.14 -10.51
CA MET A 62 -6.85 -9.13 -11.28
C MET A 62 -7.02 -9.34 -12.79
N ASP A 63 -6.97 -10.58 -13.24
CA ASP A 63 -7.21 -10.98 -14.63
C ASP A 63 -8.59 -10.52 -15.13
N LYS A 64 -9.63 -10.73 -14.34
CA LYS A 64 -11.01 -10.30 -14.67
C LYS A 64 -11.13 -8.77 -14.69
N ALA A 65 -10.48 -8.08 -13.74
CA ALA A 65 -10.47 -6.63 -13.71
C ALA A 65 -9.80 -6.04 -14.96
N VAL A 66 -8.66 -6.59 -15.36
CA VAL A 66 -7.94 -6.15 -16.56
C VAL A 66 -8.79 -6.36 -17.82
N VAL A 67 -9.37 -7.55 -18.00
CA VAL A 67 -10.25 -7.84 -19.14
C VAL A 67 -11.43 -6.88 -19.17
N ARG A 68 -12.10 -6.65 -18.04
CA ARG A 68 -13.25 -5.74 -17.97
C ARG A 68 -12.90 -4.29 -18.31
N ILE A 69 -11.73 -3.82 -17.90
CA ILE A 69 -11.23 -2.48 -18.25
C ILE A 69 -10.93 -2.39 -19.74
N GLN A 70 -10.31 -3.42 -20.33
CA GLN A 70 -10.04 -3.47 -21.77
C GLN A 70 -11.34 -3.43 -22.59
N GLU A 71 -12.34 -4.22 -22.22
CA GLU A 71 -13.66 -4.19 -22.83
C GLU A 71 -14.31 -2.80 -22.75
N ALA A 72 -14.17 -2.11 -21.61
CA ALA A 72 -14.70 -0.76 -21.44
C ALA A 72 -14.00 0.26 -22.35
N ILE A 73 -12.70 0.12 -22.57
CA ILE A 73 -11.94 0.96 -23.50
C ILE A 73 -12.40 0.69 -24.94
N GLU A 74 -12.48 -0.57 -25.34
CA GLU A 74 -12.89 -0.97 -26.70
C GLU A 74 -14.32 -0.53 -27.05
N ASN A 75 -15.21 -0.54 -26.05
CA ASN A 75 -16.61 -0.12 -26.23
C ASN A 75 -16.84 1.38 -25.95
N GLU A 76 -15.78 2.18 -25.76
CA GLU A 76 -15.85 3.61 -25.46
C GLU A 76 -16.73 3.93 -24.23
N GLU A 77 -16.78 3.02 -23.25
CA GLU A 77 -17.57 3.22 -22.03
C GLU A 77 -16.99 4.31 -21.15
N LEU A 78 -17.85 5.10 -20.53
CA LEU A 78 -17.41 6.06 -19.50
C LEU A 78 -17.03 5.33 -18.20
N MET A 79 -15.77 5.40 -17.85
CA MET A 79 -15.25 4.88 -16.57
C MET A 79 -15.16 5.98 -15.53
N VAL A 80 -15.43 5.64 -14.27
CA VAL A 80 -15.29 6.57 -13.13
C VAL A 80 -14.32 6.00 -12.13
N ILE A 81 -13.22 6.70 -11.89
CA ILE A 81 -12.29 6.41 -10.81
C ILE A 81 -12.81 7.10 -9.55
N TYR A 82 -13.17 6.31 -8.55
CA TYR A 82 -13.59 6.82 -7.26
C TYR A 82 -12.41 6.67 -6.28
N GLY A 83 -11.72 7.79 -6.02
CA GLY A 83 -10.53 7.82 -5.15
C GLY A 83 -10.85 8.18 -3.71
N ASP A 84 -9.83 8.14 -2.86
CA ASP A 84 -9.90 8.68 -1.50
C ASP A 84 -9.40 10.13 -1.48
N TYR A 85 -9.70 10.85 -0.41
CA TYR A 85 -9.36 12.27 -0.26
C TYR A 85 -7.97 12.50 0.34
N ASP A 86 -7.32 11.47 0.87
CA ASP A 86 -5.96 11.56 1.40
C ASP A 86 -4.90 11.57 0.28
N VAL A 87 -3.65 11.81 0.64
CA VAL A 87 -2.54 11.93 -0.33
C VAL A 87 -2.36 10.64 -1.13
N ASP A 88 -2.50 9.49 -0.49
CA ASP A 88 -2.35 8.18 -1.15
C ASP A 88 -3.47 7.96 -2.16
N GLY A 89 -4.71 8.26 -1.78
CA GLY A 89 -5.88 8.13 -2.64
C GLY A 89 -5.83 9.10 -3.83
N ILE A 90 -5.43 10.35 -3.61
CA ILE A 90 -5.25 11.34 -4.68
C ILE A 90 -4.14 10.89 -5.65
N SER A 91 -3.01 10.42 -5.13
CA SER A 91 -1.88 9.96 -5.95
C SER A 91 -2.25 8.71 -6.76
N ALA A 92 -2.91 7.72 -6.14
CA ALA A 92 -3.38 6.52 -6.83
C ALA A 92 -4.41 6.87 -7.93
N THR A 93 -5.34 7.79 -7.65
CA THR A 93 -6.31 8.28 -8.63
C THR A 93 -5.63 8.94 -9.82
N ALA A 94 -4.62 9.78 -9.59
CA ALA A 94 -3.88 10.45 -10.64
C ALA A 94 -3.12 9.45 -11.53
N ILE A 95 -2.42 8.50 -10.94
CA ILE A 95 -1.68 7.46 -11.66
C ILE A 95 -2.63 6.64 -12.56
N LEU A 96 -3.76 6.19 -12.00
CA LEU A 96 -4.72 5.39 -12.75
C LEU A 96 -5.40 6.20 -13.84
N TYR A 97 -5.74 7.48 -13.58
CA TYR A 97 -6.30 8.40 -14.57
C TYR A 97 -5.37 8.60 -15.76
N GLU A 98 -4.09 8.91 -15.50
CA GLU A 98 -3.10 9.09 -16.56
C GLU A 98 -2.87 7.81 -17.35
N CYS A 99 -2.79 6.66 -16.68
CA CYS A 99 -2.61 5.37 -17.31
C CYS A 99 -3.77 5.04 -18.26
N LEU A 100 -5.01 5.14 -17.81
CA LEU A 100 -6.20 4.82 -18.63
C LEU A 100 -6.40 5.82 -19.75
N THR A 101 -6.21 7.11 -19.48
CA THR A 101 -6.35 8.17 -20.49
C THR A 101 -5.31 8.01 -21.60
N SER A 102 -4.07 7.61 -21.27
CA SER A 102 -3.02 7.35 -22.26
C SER A 102 -3.36 6.18 -23.21
N GLN A 103 -4.26 5.29 -22.79
CA GLN A 103 -4.78 4.20 -23.60
C GLN A 103 -6.06 4.54 -24.37
N GLY A 104 -6.48 5.81 -24.36
CA GLY A 104 -7.65 6.29 -25.06
C GLY A 104 -8.99 6.12 -24.32
N ALA A 105 -8.95 5.76 -23.03
CA ALA A 105 -10.14 5.56 -22.24
C ALA A 105 -10.90 6.87 -21.93
N HIS A 106 -12.23 6.81 -21.89
CA HIS A 106 -13.08 7.88 -21.41
C HIS A 106 -13.20 7.81 -19.89
N VAL A 107 -12.42 8.63 -19.17
CA VAL A 107 -12.31 8.55 -17.70
C VAL A 107 -12.74 9.84 -17.02
N ARG A 108 -13.45 9.72 -15.91
CA ARG A 108 -13.70 10.80 -14.96
C ARG A 108 -13.22 10.40 -13.57
N CYS A 109 -12.77 11.38 -12.78
CA CYS A 109 -12.39 11.17 -11.39
C CYS A 109 -13.44 11.77 -10.46
N LYS A 110 -13.70 11.10 -9.36
CA LYS A 110 -14.51 11.61 -8.26
C LYS A 110 -13.77 11.35 -6.95
N LEU A 111 -13.47 12.43 -6.23
CA LEU A 111 -12.91 12.36 -4.88
C LEU A 111 -14.02 12.72 -3.88
N PRO A 112 -14.24 11.91 -2.83
CA PRO A 112 -15.19 12.24 -1.78
C PRO A 112 -14.67 13.42 -0.96
N THR A 113 -15.58 14.21 -0.41
CA THR A 113 -15.20 15.15 0.64
C THR A 113 -15.09 14.40 1.98
N PRO A 114 -14.31 14.89 2.96
CA PRO A 114 -14.19 14.25 4.27
C PRO A 114 -15.55 13.96 4.95
N VAL A 115 -16.55 14.79 4.70
CA VAL A 115 -17.91 14.62 5.22
C VAL A 115 -18.70 13.54 4.49
N SER A 116 -18.48 13.36 3.18
CA SER A 116 -19.20 12.33 2.40
C SER A 116 -18.61 10.93 2.57
N TYR A 117 -17.36 10.81 2.99
CA TYR A 117 -16.70 9.51 3.20
C TYR A 117 -17.31 8.69 4.33
N THR A 118 -17.83 9.35 5.38
CA THR A 118 -18.49 8.67 6.52
C THR A 118 -19.79 7.94 6.13
N HIS A 119 -20.35 8.22 4.96
CA HIS A 119 -21.57 7.58 4.46
C HIS A 119 -21.32 6.45 3.46
N LEU A 120 -20.06 6.26 3.03
CA LEU A 120 -19.65 5.17 2.14
C LEU A 120 -19.23 3.95 2.97
N THR A 121 -20.17 3.29 3.60
CA THR A 121 -19.94 1.95 4.13
C THR A 121 -20.07 0.96 2.98
N LEU A 122 -18.93 0.43 2.51
CA LEU A 122 -18.96 -0.78 1.71
C LEU A 122 -19.59 -1.89 2.55
N PRO A 123 -20.54 -2.67 2.01
CA PRO A 123 -21.09 -3.81 2.73
C PRO A 123 -19.94 -4.81 2.95
N THR A 124 -19.37 -4.79 4.15
CA THR A 124 -18.44 -5.84 4.57
C THR A 124 -19.29 -7.06 4.88
N ASN A 125 -19.30 -8.03 3.99
CA ASN A 125 -19.85 -9.34 4.29
C ASN A 125 -19.02 -9.93 5.45
N ARG A 126 -19.66 -10.03 6.61
CA ARG A 126 -19.16 -10.80 7.75
C ARG A 126 -19.42 -12.27 7.53
#